data_ccc81bc41ddc97d0e3a9ad17746667eb
#
_entry.id   ccc81bc41ddc97d0e3a9ad17746667eb
#
_cell.length_a   1.000
_cell.length_b   1.000
_cell.length_c   1.000
_cell.angle_alpha   90.00
_cell.angle_beta   90.00
_cell.angle_gamma   90.00
#
_symmetry.space_group_name_H-M   'P 1'
#
loop_
_entity.id
_entity.type
_entity.pdbx_description
1 polymer ?
#
loop_
_entity_poly.entity_id
_entity_poly.type
_entity_poly.pdbx_seq_one_letter_code
_entity_poly.pdbx_strand_id
1 'polypeptide(L)'
;MSLKLGFASGQTEPFSTDISILRLKTHILRFMHIIFIDADACPVKDEIYRVACRYSMKVEVVANSTMRVPANPLFTMVVRPGFGTADDWIAENTGPGDLVITADIPLAARCLEKGSLVLNAKGKQFTENDIGTALGMRSLMEELRQSNLITGGPSPMGSKDRSKFLSKFDELIIAVRKAYPPRK
;
A
#
# COMPACT_ATOMS: atom_id res chain seq x y z
N MET A 1 -36.92 -10.09 64.26
CA MET A 1 -35.59 -9.63 63.73
C MET A 1 -35.42 -10.21 62.38
N SER A 2 -35.66 -9.42 61.34
CA SER A 2 -35.54 -9.84 59.91
C SER A 2 -34.57 -8.90 59.21
N LEU A 3 -33.40 -9.43 58.86
CA LEU A 3 -32.40 -8.73 58.06
C LEU A 3 -32.78 -8.83 56.58
N LYS A 4 -33.04 -7.71 55.96
CA LYS A 4 -33.16 -7.59 54.51
C LYS A 4 -31.80 -7.34 53.92
N LEU A 5 -31.29 -8.31 53.14
CA LEU A 5 -30.15 -8.10 52.26
C LEU A 5 -30.60 -7.31 51.03
N GLY A 6 -30.04 -6.13 50.86
CA GLY A 6 -30.20 -5.33 49.64
C GLY A 6 -29.28 -5.84 48.53
N PHE A 7 -29.89 -6.23 47.43
CA PHE A 7 -29.18 -6.57 46.18
C PHE A 7 -28.83 -5.26 45.47
N ALA A 8 -27.54 -4.95 45.35
CA ALA A 8 -27.05 -3.84 44.56
C ALA A 8 -27.11 -4.23 43.07
N SER A 9 -27.96 -3.55 42.32
CA SER A 9 -28.02 -3.64 40.86
C SER A 9 -26.77 -3.04 40.25
N GLY A 10 -25.91 -3.91 39.69
CA GLY A 10 -24.79 -3.49 38.83
C GLY A 10 -25.31 -2.86 37.54
N GLN A 11 -25.14 -1.57 37.44
CA GLN A 11 -25.33 -0.86 36.18
C GLN A 11 -24.15 -1.15 35.28
N THR A 12 -24.37 -1.98 34.28
CA THR A 12 -23.46 -2.09 33.12
C THR A 12 -23.61 -0.82 32.29
N GLU A 13 -22.64 0.06 32.39
CA GLU A 13 -22.50 1.20 31.46
C GLU A 13 -22.44 0.70 30.01
N PRO A 14 -23.31 1.18 29.13
CA PRO A 14 -23.16 0.84 27.69
C PRO A 14 -21.89 1.47 27.16
N PHE A 15 -21.01 0.66 26.57
CA PHE A 15 -19.90 1.12 25.74
C PHE A 15 -20.47 2.04 24.66
N SER A 16 -20.44 3.33 24.94
CA SER A 16 -20.76 4.35 23.96
C SER A 16 -19.64 4.30 22.90
N THR A 17 -19.94 3.63 21.80
CA THR A 17 -19.12 3.67 20.60
C THR A 17 -19.30 5.06 20.00
N ASP A 18 -18.57 6.03 20.55
CA ASP A 18 -18.63 7.41 20.08
C ASP A 18 -18.10 7.46 18.64
N ILE A 19 -19.04 7.53 17.70
CA ILE A 19 -18.78 7.64 16.25
C ILE A 19 -17.88 8.86 15.95
N SER A 20 -17.91 9.88 16.82
CA SER A 20 -17.02 11.03 16.72
C SER A 20 -15.57 10.66 17.03
N ILE A 21 -15.33 9.77 18.00
CA ILE A 21 -13.98 9.28 18.33
C ILE A 21 -13.46 8.34 17.23
N LEU A 22 -14.35 7.49 16.68
CA LEU A 22 -13.98 6.68 15.49
C LEU A 22 -13.67 7.55 14.27
N ARG A 23 -14.50 8.58 14.01
CA ARG A 23 -14.24 9.55 12.94
C ARG A 23 -12.98 10.37 13.19
N LEU A 24 -12.71 10.75 14.43
CA LEU A 24 -11.47 11.46 14.79
C LEU A 24 -10.24 10.56 14.65
N LYS A 25 -10.32 9.30 15.07
CA LYS A 25 -9.23 8.31 14.87
C LYS A 25 -8.99 8.03 13.40
N THR A 26 -10.03 7.85 12.58
CA THR A 26 -9.90 7.72 11.12
C THR A 26 -9.39 9.00 10.47
N HIS A 27 -9.75 10.17 10.99
CA HIS A 27 -9.26 11.45 10.47
C HIS A 27 -7.79 11.71 10.85
N ILE A 28 -7.37 11.37 12.07
CA ILE A 28 -5.98 11.51 12.54
C ILE A 28 -5.06 10.47 11.87
N LEU A 29 -5.52 9.23 11.66
CA LEU A 29 -4.80 8.21 10.91
C LEU A 29 -4.64 8.56 9.42
N ARG A 30 -5.53 9.40 8.87
CA ARG A 30 -5.50 9.86 7.48
C ARG A 30 -4.40 10.89 7.18
N PHE A 31 -3.66 11.36 8.19
CA PHE A 31 -2.53 12.30 8.04
C PHE A 31 -1.14 11.63 8.01
N MET A 32 -1.08 10.32 8.10
CA MET A 32 0.16 9.57 7.92
C MET A 32 0.09 8.86 6.58
N HIS A 33 0.82 9.40 5.59
CA HIS A 33 0.91 8.74 4.29
C HIS A 33 1.55 7.38 4.46
N ILE A 34 0.97 6.40 3.78
CA ILE A 34 1.34 4.98 3.87
C ILE A 34 2.02 4.57 2.57
N ILE A 35 3.01 3.72 2.69
CA ILE A 35 3.59 3.03 1.57
C ILE A 35 2.95 1.65 1.49
N PHE A 36 2.18 1.40 0.44
CA PHE A 36 1.61 0.09 0.15
C PHE A 36 2.54 -0.68 -0.77
N ILE A 37 2.85 -1.92 -0.42
CA ILE A 37 3.64 -2.84 -1.24
C ILE A 37 2.73 -3.98 -1.68
N ASP A 38 2.54 -4.10 -2.99
CA ASP A 38 2.06 -5.31 -3.63
C ASP A 38 3.23 -6.32 -3.59
N ALA A 39 3.18 -7.21 -2.60
CA ALA A 39 4.39 -7.91 -2.14
C ALA A 39 4.69 -9.20 -2.89
N ASP A 40 3.71 -9.77 -3.60
CA ASP A 40 3.87 -11.07 -4.27
C ASP A 40 4.92 -11.00 -5.39
N ALA A 41 5.05 -9.84 -6.05
CA ALA A 41 6.02 -9.62 -7.12
C ALA A 41 7.00 -8.46 -6.88
N CYS A 42 7.22 -8.04 -5.62
CA CYS A 42 8.08 -6.91 -5.32
C CYS A 42 9.51 -7.33 -4.92
N PRO A 43 10.51 -7.15 -5.79
CA PRO A 43 11.91 -7.52 -5.50
C PRO A 43 12.70 -6.43 -4.75
N VAL A 44 12.10 -5.30 -4.40
CA VAL A 44 12.73 -4.11 -3.77
C VAL A 44 12.24 -3.84 -2.36
N LYS A 45 11.67 -4.85 -1.70
CA LYS A 45 11.14 -4.70 -0.32
C LYS A 45 12.18 -4.17 0.66
N ASP A 46 13.40 -4.68 0.61
CA ASP A 46 14.47 -4.26 1.52
C ASP A 46 14.88 -2.80 1.31
N GLU A 47 14.87 -2.33 0.06
CA GLU A 47 15.10 -0.95 -0.29
C GLU A 47 14.01 -0.05 0.28
N ILE A 48 12.74 -0.48 0.14
CA ILE A 48 11.59 0.26 0.67
C ILE A 48 11.67 0.36 2.19
N TYR A 49 11.95 -0.74 2.89
CA TYR A 49 12.07 -0.73 4.36
C TYR A 49 13.15 0.23 4.86
N ARG A 50 14.33 0.25 4.21
CA ARG A 50 15.42 1.17 4.57
C ARG A 50 15.03 2.63 4.42
N VAL A 51 14.38 2.97 3.31
CA VAL A 51 13.95 4.35 3.04
C VAL A 51 12.78 4.73 3.94
N ALA A 52 11.80 3.85 4.13
CA ALA A 52 10.67 4.07 5.04
C ALA A 52 11.11 4.34 6.48
N CYS A 53 12.11 3.59 7.00
CA CYS A 53 12.71 3.86 8.30
C CYS A 53 13.34 5.26 8.38
N ARG A 54 14.08 5.68 7.34
CA ARG A 54 14.71 7.02 7.28
C ARG A 54 13.70 8.14 7.42
N TYR A 55 12.54 7.98 6.81
CA TYR A 55 11.49 9.00 6.80
C TYR A 55 10.39 8.77 7.83
N SER A 56 10.49 7.72 8.66
CA SER A 56 9.48 7.31 9.65
C SER A 56 8.08 7.12 9.02
N MET A 57 8.03 6.51 7.84
CA MET A 57 6.78 6.24 7.12
C MET A 57 6.29 4.82 7.41
N LYS A 58 4.98 4.68 7.53
CA LYS A 58 4.34 3.37 7.64
C LYS A 58 4.42 2.61 6.32
N VAL A 59 4.59 1.30 6.42
CA VAL A 59 4.57 0.38 5.28
C VAL A 59 3.56 -0.72 5.55
N GLU A 60 2.66 -0.92 4.62
CA GLU A 60 1.74 -2.05 4.60
C GLU A 60 2.14 -3.00 3.47
N VAL A 61 2.57 -4.17 3.88
CA VAL A 61 3.01 -5.25 2.98
C VAL A 61 1.81 -6.14 2.73
N VAL A 62 1.24 -6.03 1.54
CA VAL A 62 0.01 -6.75 1.17
C VAL A 62 0.36 -7.93 0.27
N ALA A 63 -0.15 -9.11 0.59
CA ALA A 63 0.09 -10.33 -0.19
C ALA A 63 -1.04 -11.34 -0.02
N ASN A 64 -1.12 -12.31 -0.93
CA ASN A 64 -2.08 -13.41 -0.85
C ASN A 64 -1.72 -14.43 0.24
N SER A 65 -0.46 -14.49 0.65
CA SER A 65 0.04 -15.40 1.68
C SER A 65 1.00 -14.70 2.63
N THR A 66 1.17 -15.28 3.82
CA THR A 66 2.09 -14.77 4.83
C THR A 66 3.53 -14.81 4.34
N MET A 67 4.27 -13.73 4.51
CA MET A 67 5.70 -13.65 4.25
C MET A 67 6.44 -12.99 5.41
N ARG A 68 7.76 -13.15 5.44
CA ARG A 68 8.60 -12.52 6.45
C ARG A 68 8.70 -11.02 6.21
N VAL A 69 8.29 -10.25 7.22
CA VAL A 69 8.43 -8.79 7.28
C VAL A 69 9.35 -8.47 8.47
N PRO A 70 10.28 -7.51 8.36
CA PRO A 70 11.13 -7.12 9.49
C PRO A 70 10.29 -6.67 10.70
N ALA A 71 10.73 -7.06 11.91
CA ALA A 71 10.09 -6.64 13.15
C ALA A 71 10.35 -5.15 13.40
N ASN A 72 9.42 -4.30 12.99
CA ASN A 72 9.48 -2.86 13.13
C ASN A 72 8.05 -2.31 13.30
N PRO A 73 7.78 -1.40 14.25
CA PRO A 73 6.44 -0.85 14.47
C PRO A 73 5.87 -0.07 13.27
N LEU A 74 6.70 0.31 12.30
CA LEU A 74 6.26 0.96 11.08
C LEU A 74 5.77 -0.03 10.01
N PHE A 75 6.04 -1.33 10.15
CA PHE A 75 5.75 -2.31 9.11
C PHE A 75 4.63 -3.26 9.54
N THR A 76 3.61 -3.36 8.72
CA THR A 76 2.45 -4.22 8.96
C THR A 76 2.31 -5.20 7.80
N MET A 77 2.15 -6.49 8.12
CA MET A 77 1.79 -7.51 7.14
C MET A 77 0.26 -7.62 7.05
N VAL A 78 -0.26 -7.48 5.85
CA VAL A 78 -1.69 -7.64 5.53
C VAL A 78 -1.85 -8.83 4.60
N VAL A 79 -2.47 -9.90 5.11
CA VAL A 79 -2.72 -11.11 4.31
C VAL A 79 -4.14 -11.08 3.78
N ARG A 80 -4.28 -11.21 2.47
CA ARG A 80 -5.57 -11.26 1.75
C ARG A 80 -5.60 -12.48 0.84
N PRO A 81 -6.04 -13.66 1.35
CA PRO A 81 -6.07 -14.89 0.56
C PRO A 81 -7.10 -14.79 -0.57
N GLY A 82 -6.73 -15.27 -1.75
CA GLY A 82 -7.60 -15.31 -2.92
C GLY A 82 -7.08 -14.49 -4.08
N PHE A 83 -7.57 -14.81 -5.27
CA PHE A 83 -7.17 -14.11 -6.49
C PHE A 83 -7.70 -12.68 -6.49
N GLY A 84 -6.82 -11.71 -6.71
CA GLY A 84 -7.16 -10.28 -6.80
C GLY A 84 -7.50 -9.59 -5.46
N THR A 85 -7.64 -10.33 -4.36
CA THR A 85 -8.08 -9.77 -3.07
C THR A 85 -7.04 -8.83 -2.44
N ALA A 86 -5.76 -9.07 -2.68
CA ALA A 86 -4.67 -8.16 -2.26
C ALA A 86 -4.75 -6.84 -3.03
N ASP A 87 -4.95 -6.90 -4.35
CA ASP A 87 -5.09 -5.74 -5.21
C ASP A 87 -6.33 -4.90 -4.84
N ASP A 88 -7.47 -5.57 -4.62
CA ASP A 88 -8.69 -4.91 -4.18
C ASP A 88 -8.47 -4.18 -2.86
N TRP A 89 -7.83 -4.84 -1.90
CA TRP A 89 -7.56 -4.24 -0.61
C TRP A 89 -6.64 -3.01 -0.72
N ILE A 90 -5.55 -3.08 -1.52
CA ILE A 90 -4.67 -1.93 -1.77
C ILE A 90 -5.47 -0.79 -2.39
N ALA A 91 -6.21 -1.06 -3.46
CA ALA A 91 -6.99 -0.03 -4.15
C ALA A 91 -8.08 0.60 -3.27
N GLU A 92 -8.66 -0.14 -2.32
CA GLU A 92 -9.67 0.39 -1.40
C GLU A 92 -9.08 1.26 -0.28
N ASN A 93 -7.86 0.94 0.17
CA ASN A 93 -7.24 1.57 1.34
C ASN A 93 -6.26 2.69 0.98
N THR A 94 -5.86 2.83 -0.27
CA THR A 94 -4.97 3.90 -0.75
C THR A 94 -5.72 5.21 -1.02
N GLY A 95 -5.01 6.32 -0.94
CA GLY A 95 -5.57 7.66 -1.17
C GLY A 95 -4.53 8.74 -1.47
N PRO A 96 -4.94 10.02 -1.52
CA PRO A 96 -4.05 11.12 -1.85
C PRO A 96 -2.84 11.20 -0.92
N GLY A 97 -1.64 11.24 -1.51
CA GLY A 97 -0.37 11.30 -0.80
C GLY A 97 0.20 9.95 -0.39
N ASP A 98 -0.54 8.84 -0.54
CA ASP A 98 0.02 7.51 -0.36
C ASP A 98 0.89 7.10 -1.54
N LEU A 99 1.84 6.18 -1.29
CA LEU A 99 2.68 5.59 -2.32
C LEU A 99 2.35 4.11 -2.47
N VAL A 100 2.11 3.67 -3.70
CA VAL A 100 1.85 2.27 -4.02
C VAL A 100 2.99 1.73 -4.87
N ILE A 101 3.56 0.60 -4.45
CA ILE A 101 4.64 -0.07 -5.18
C ILE A 101 4.07 -1.34 -5.80
N THR A 102 3.83 -1.32 -7.11
CA THR A 102 3.31 -2.45 -7.87
C THR A 102 3.83 -2.47 -9.29
N ALA A 103 3.84 -3.64 -9.92
CA ALA A 103 4.05 -3.83 -11.36
C ALA A 103 2.73 -4.11 -12.11
N ASP A 104 1.64 -4.31 -11.38
CA ASP A 104 0.33 -4.57 -11.96
C ASP A 104 -0.30 -3.28 -12.47
N ILE A 105 -0.60 -3.24 -13.77
CA ILE A 105 -1.13 -2.03 -14.45
C ILE A 105 -2.59 -1.75 -14.06
N PRO A 106 -3.51 -2.74 -14.03
CA PRO A 106 -4.85 -2.58 -13.50
C PRO A 106 -4.90 -2.03 -12.06
N LEU A 107 -4.08 -2.56 -11.16
CA LEU A 107 -3.96 -2.03 -9.80
C LEU A 107 -3.44 -0.59 -9.80
N ALA A 108 -2.39 -0.31 -10.59
CA ALA A 108 -1.82 1.03 -10.73
C ALA A 108 -2.88 2.06 -11.19
N ALA A 109 -3.73 1.70 -12.17
CA ALA A 109 -4.81 2.56 -12.64
C ALA A 109 -5.79 2.92 -11.50
N ARG A 110 -6.28 1.93 -10.77
CA ARG A 110 -7.22 2.11 -9.65
C ARG A 110 -6.63 2.97 -8.53
N CYS A 111 -5.35 2.82 -8.25
CA CYS A 111 -4.66 3.61 -7.25
C CYS A 111 -4.46 5.07 -7.68
N LEU A 112 -4.13 5.31 -8.96
CA LEU A 112 -4.02 6.67 -9.50
C LEU A 112 -5.37 7.40 -9.47
N GLU A 113 -6.48 6.75 -9.80
CA GLU A 113 -7.84 7.31 -9.70
C GLU A 113 -8.17 7.76 -8.27
N LYS A 114 -7.57 7.15 -7.26
CA LYS A 114 -7.67 7.53 -5.84
C LYS A 114 -6.71 8.68 -5.44
N GLY A 115 -5.88 9.14 -6.36
CA GLY A 115 -4.91 10.22 -6.13
C GLY A 115 -3.63 9.79 -5.44
N SER A 116 -3.35 8.49 -5.32
CA SER A 116 -2.07 7.99 -4.82
C SER A 116 -0.98 8.04 -5.89
N LEU A 117 0.27 8.04 -5.46
CA LEU A 117 1.43 7.94 -6.34
C LEU A 117 1.80 6.47 -6.55
N VAL A 118 2.03 6.06 -7.78
CA VAL A 118 2.34 4.66 -8.09
C VAL A 118 3.70 4.54 -8.74
N LEU A 119 4.53 3.63 -8.23
CA LEU A 119 5.89 3.38 -8.68
C LEU A 119 6.10 1.88 -8.91
N ASN A 120 6.71 1.49 -10.02
CA ASN A 120 7.12 0.11 -10.20
C ASN A 120 8.51 -0.16 -9.62
N ALA A 121 8.84 -1.44 -9.44
CA ALA A 121 10.12 -1.86 -8.88
C ALA A 121 11.36 -1.44 -9.70
N LYS A 122 11.20 -1.06 -10.98
CA LYS A 122 12.27 -0.55 -11.84
C LYS A 122 12.42 0.97 -11.79
N GLY A 123 11.69 1.67 -10.91
CA GLY A 123 11.76 3.12 -10.74
C GLY A 123 11.00 3.91 -11.81
N LYS A 124 10.06 3.29 -12.53
CA LYS A 124 9.13 4.02 -13.39
C LYS A 124 7.90 4.40 -12.55
N GLN A 125 7.63 5.70 -12.43
CA GLN A 125 6.38 6.21 -11.91
C GLN A 125 5.30 6.04 -12.98
N PHE A 126 4.12 5.56 -12.57
CA PHE A 126 2.94 5.55 -13.42
C PHE A 126 2.22 6.89 -13.32
N THR A 127 1.71 7.35 -14.47
CA THR A 127 0.79 8.49 -14.59
C THR A 127 -0.47 8.03 -15.32
N GLU A 128 -1.54 8.81 -15.27
CA GLU A 128 -2.78 8.49 -15.99
C GLU A 128 -2.52 8.29 -17.49
N ASN A 129 -1.66 9.13 -18.07
CA ASN A 129 -1.28 9.02 -19.51
C ASN A 129 -0.50 7.72 -19.80
N ASP A 130 0.32 7.26 -18.86
CA ASP A 130 1.07 6.01 -19.01
C ASP A 130 0.15 4.78 -18.97
N ILE A 131 -0.93 4.83 -18.20
CA ILE A 131 -1.83 3.68 -18.00
C ILE A 131 -2.52 3.28 -19.30
N GLY A 132 -3.06 4.23 -20.05
CA GLY A 132 -3.70 3.95 -21.35
C GLY A 132 -2.76 3.24 -22.32
N THR A 133 -1.53 3.75 -22.46
CA THR A 133 -0.50 3.15 -23.29
C THR A 133 -0.07 1.78 -22.77
N ALA A 134 0.08 1.62 -21.46
CA ALA A 134 0.52 0.37 -20.84
C ALA A 134 -0.54 -0.74 -20.95
N LEU A 135 -1.82 -0.41 -20.81
CA LEU A 135 -2.92 -1.37 -21.01
C LEU A 135 -2.97 -1.86 -22.48
N GLY A 136 -2.85 -0.95 -23.44
CA GLY A 136 -2.81 -1.32 -24.85
C GLY A 136 -1.61 -2.20 -25.18
N MET A 137 -0.41 -1.89 -24.66
CA MET A 137 0.79 -2.69 -24.85
C MET A 137 0.69 -4.06 -24.17
N ARG A 138 0.07 -4.15 -22.97
CA ARG A 138 -0.15 -5.43 -22.27
C ARG A 138 -1.03 -6.36 -23.12
N SER A 139 -2.15 -5.86 -23.66
CA SER A 139 -3.05 -6.63 -24.51
C SER A 139 -2.33 -7.14 -25.76
N LEU A 140 -1.58 -6.27 -26.43
CA LEU A 140 -0.79 -6.65 -27.59
C LEU A 140 0.27 -7.72 -27.28
N MET A 141 1.01 -7.55 -26.17
CA MET A 141 2.02 -8.53 -25.74
C MET A 141 1.41 -9.87 -25.36
N GLU A 142 0.21 -9.88 -24.80
CA GLU A 142 -0.52 -11.11 -24.48
C GLU A 142 -0.94 -11.85 -25.75
N GLU A 143 -1.49 -11.16 -26.75
CA GLU A 143 -1.80 -11.73 -28.07
C GLU A 143 -0.55 -12.31 -28.75
N LEU A 144 0.58 -11.60 -28.70
CA LEU A 144 1.84 -12.09 -29.27
C LEU A 144 2.42 -13.30 -28.53
N ARG A 145 2.21 -13.43 -27.22
CA ARG A 145 2.58 -14.65 -26.46
C ARG A 145 1.70 -15.82 -26.82
N GLN A 146 0.39 -15.62 -26.91
CA GLN A 146 -0.56 -16.68 -27.31
C GLN A 146 -0.26 -17.18 -28.73
N SER A 147 0.23 -16.31 -29.60
CA SER A 147 0.66 -16.65 -30.95
C SER A 147 2.07 -17.26 -31.03
N ASN A 148 2.74 -17.52 -29.93
CA ASN A 148 4.13 -18.00 -29.84
C ASN A 148 5.17 -17.11 -30.59
N LEU A 149 4.83 -15.87 -30.91
CA LEU A 149 5.71 -14.95 -31.61
C LEU A 149 6.77 -14.29 -30.70
N ILE A 150 6.53 -14.31 -29.38
CA ILE A 150 7.46 -13.79 -28.37
C ILE A 150 7.64 -14.83 -27.26
N THR A 151 8.88 -15.26 -27.07
CA THR A 151 9.30 -16.12 -25.97
C THR A 151 10.22 -15.32 -25.05
N GLY A 152 9.88 -15.24 -23.76
CA GLY A 152 10.71 -14.59 -22.74
C GLY A 152 9.89 -13.78 -21.74
N GLY A 153 10.32 -13.83 -20.47
CA GLY A 153 9.79 -13.02 -19.38
C GLY A 153 10.50 -11.67 -19.27
N PRO A 154 10.05 -10.80 -18.36
CA PRO A 154 10.76 -9.56 -18.08
C PRO A 154 12.19 -9.85 -17.60
N SER A 155 13.17 -9.04 -18.07
CA SER A 155 14.56 -9.19 -17.68
C SER A 155 14.73 -9.12 -16.14
N PRO A 156 15.63 -9.97 -15.56
CA PRO A 156 15.93 -9.91 -14.13
C PRO A 156 16.34 -8.51 -13.68
N MET A 157 15.99 -8.16 -12.45
CA MET A 157 16.31 -6.88 -11.87
C MET A 157 17.81 -6.73 -11.60
N GLY A 158 18.43 -5.71 -12.20
CA GLY A 158 19.85 -5.39 -12.02
C GLY A 158 20.10 -4.32 -10.94
N SER A 159 21.40 -4.10 -10.63
CA SER A 159 21.83 -3.06 -9.69
C SER A 159 21.43 -1.64 -10.14
N LYS A 160 21.47 -1.39 -11.46
CA LYS A 160 21.02 -0.11 -12.05
C LYS A 160 19.53 0.14 -11.82
N ASP A 161 18.69 -0.90 -11.93
CA ASP A 161 17.24 -0.79 -11.66
C ASP A 161 17.00 -0.45 -10.19
N ARG A 162 17.72 -1.09 -9.27
CA ARG A 162 17.62 -0.78 -7.83
C ARG A 162 18.02 0.66 -7.51
N SER A 163 19.11 1.16 -8.12
CA SER A 163 19.55 2.54 -7.93
C SER A 163 18.53 3.53 -8.48
N LYS A 164 17.97 3.25 -9.67
CA LYS A 164 16.93 4.07 -10.28
C LYS A 164 15.66 4.08 -9.44
N PHE A 165 15.24 2.91 -8.95
CA PHE A 165 14.12 2.79 -8.03
C PHE A 165 14.33 3.65 -6.77
N LEU A 166 15.47 3.49 -6.09
CA LEU A 166 15.78 4.23 -4.87
C LEU A 166 15.77 5.75 -5.08
N SER A 167 16.38 6.24 -6.15
CA SER A 167 16.37 7.68 -6.46
C SER A 167 14.96 8.21 -6.68
N LYS A 168 14.13 7.50 -7.45
CA LYS A 168 12.77 7.94 -7.74
C LYS A 168 11.87 7.81 -6.51
N PHE A 169 12.04 6.76 -5.74
CA PHE A 169 11.27 6.54 -4.51
C PHE A 169 11.56 7.61 -3.46
N ASP A 170 12.83 7.96 -3.25
CA ASP A 170 13.26 9.04 -2.36
C ASP A 170 12.68 10.40 -2.80
N GLU A 171 12.76 10.71 -4.11
CA GLU A 171 12.15 11.91 -4.72
C GLU A 171 10.65 12.00 -4.42
N LEU A 172 9.90 10.90 -4.62
CA LEU A 172 8.46 10.87 -4.39
C LEU A 172 8.11 11.06 -2.92
N ILE A 173 8.85 10.43 -2.00
CA ILE A 173 8.66 10.65 -0.55
C ILE A 173 8.88 12.10 -0.17
N ILE A 174 9.93 12.73 -0.69
CA ILE A 174 10.20 14.16 -0.44
C ILE A 174 9.07 15.03 -0.98
N ALA A 175 8.58 14.73 -2.18
CA ALA A 175 7.46 15.46 -2.80
C ALA A 175 6.18 15.33 -1.96
N VAL A 176 5.83 14.11 -1.51
CA VAL A 176 4.68 13.86 -0.64
C VAL A 176 4.82 14.64 0.67
N ARG A 177 5.95 14.56 1.34
CA ARG A 177 6.17 15.28 2.61
C ARG A 177 6.13 16.80 2.47
N LYS A 178 6.50 17.33 1.30
CA LYS A 178 6.39 18.77 1.00
C LYS A 178 4.94 19.18 0.72
N ALA A 179 4.20 18.35 -0.01
CA ALA A 179 2.79 18.62 -0.33
C ALA A 179 1.88 18.44 0.89
N TYR A 180 2.25 17.49 1.78
CA TYR A 180 1.48 17.11 2.96
C TYR A 180 2.40 17.09 4.21
N PRO A 181 2.81 18.24 4.73
CA PRO A 181 3.72 18.28 5.86
C PRO A 181 3.06 17.69 7.12
N PRO A 182 3.81 16.92 7.94
CA PRO A 182 3.29 16.44 9.22
C PRO A 182 2.91 17.64 10.08
N ARG A 183 1.72 17.61 10.65
CA ARG A 183 1.31 18.64 11.63
C ARG A 183 2.18 18.50 12.88
N LYS A 184 2.76 19.62 13.30
CA LYS A 184 3.51 19.74 14.57
C LYS A 184 2.58 19.58 15.77
#